data_fc72a4b736dbb92cdf8937ac445edb86
#
_entry.id   fc72a4b736dbb92cdf8937ac445edb86
#
_cell.length_a   1.000
_cell.length_b   1.000
_cell.length_c   1.000
_cell.angle_alpha   90.00
_cell.angle_beta   90.00
_cell.angle_gamma   90.00
#
_symmetry.space_group_name_H-M   'P 1'
#
loop_
_entity.id
_entity.type
_entity.pdbx_description
1 polymer ?
#
loop_
_entity_poly.entity_id
_entity_poly.type
_entity_poly.pdbx_seq_one_letter_code
_entity_poly.pdbx_strand_id
1 'polypeptide(L)'
;MVRFTSIIFIFLTLMISSKISDFRVANAEEQPEFSQALPGYTYQFPRDFYSHDDFRIEWWYYTGNLEEVGTSRPFGYQLTFFRVALDTVDSNPNSSKWKVSHIYFAHMTLSDIEGEEFHYFE
;
A
#
# COMPACT_ATOMS: atom_id res chain seq x y z
N MET A 1 -3.52 -10.13 -64.87
CA MET A 1 -4.64 -9.47 -64.21
C MET A 1 -4.67 -9.90 -62.72
N VAL A 2 -3.61 -9.66 -61.97
CA VAL A 2 -3.50 -9.94 -60.51
C VAL A 2 -2.60 -8.90 -59.84
N ARG A 3 -2.97 -7.64 -59.76
CA ARG A 3 -2.19 -6.63 -58.99
C ARG A 3 -3.02 -5.60 -58.24
N PHE A 4 -4.34 -5.69 -58.22
CA PHE A 4 -5.18 -4.68 -57.55
C PHE A 4 -5.72 -5.13 -56.16
N THR A 5 -5.66 -6.36 -55.80
CA THR A 5 -6.21 -6.87 -54.52
C THR A 5 -5.27 -6.68 -53.34
N SER A 6 -3.94 -6.58 -53.52
CA SER A 6 -2.98 -6.44 -52.41
C SER A 6 -2.95 -5.03 -51.81
N ILE A 7 -3.21 -4.00 -52.59
CA ILE A 7 -3.15 -2.59 -52.10
C ILE A 7 -4.35 -2.25 -51.19
N ILE A 8 -5.52 -2.82 -51.51
CA ILE A 8 -6.73 -2.57 -50.70
C ILE A 8 -6.61 -3.25 -49.30
N PHE A 9 -5.99 -4.42 -49.24
CA PHE A 9 -5.74 -5.13 -47.97
C PHE A 9 -4.74 -4.39 -47.07
N ILE A 10 -3.69 -3.78 -47.64
CA ILE A 10 -2.68 -3.01 -46.89
C ILE A 10 -3.30 -1.72 -46.34
N PHE A 11 -4.16 -1.04 -47.09
CA PHE A 11 -4.87 0.15 -46.61
C PHE A 11 -5.89 -0.16 -45.51
N LEU A 12 -6.57 -1.30 -45.57
CA LEU A 12 -7.54 -1.70 -44.56
C LEU A 12 -6.84 -2.08 -43.24
N THR A 13 -5.68 -2.76 -43.31
CA THR A 13 -4.89 -3.08 -42.12
C THR A 13 -4.24 -1.85 -41.47
N LEU A 14 -3.83 -0.83 -42.25
CA LEU A 14 -3.31 0.42 -41.72
C LEU A 14 -4.40 1.25 -41.01
N MET A 15 -5.63 1.25 -41.53
CA MET A 15 -6.75 1.98 -40.91
C MET A 15 -7.25 1.33 -39.63
N ILE A 16 -7.09 0.02 -39.45
CA ILE A 16 -7.44 -0.68 -38.22
C ILE A 16 -6.35 -0.46 -37.16
N SER A 17 -5.06 -0.39 -37.56
CA SER A 17 -3.97 -0.12 -36.61
C SER A 17 -4.03 1.29 -36.00
N SER A 18 -4.52 2.31 -36.73
CA SER A 18 -4.63 3.67 -36.19
C SER A 18 -5.77 3.84 -35.18
N LYS A 19 -6.79 2.97 -35.21
CA LYS A 19 -7.90 3.01 -34.26
C LYS A 19 -7.63 2.25 -32.96
N ILE A 20 -6.65 1.36 -32.93
CA ILE A 20 -6.28 0.57 -31.75
C ILE A 20 -5.36 1.38 -30.82
N SER A 21 -4.61 2.36 -31.34
CA SER A 21 -3.75 3.21 -30.50
C SER A 21 -4.54 4.22 -29.65
N ASP A 22 -5.73 4.64 -30.11
CA ASP A 22 -6.56 5.62 -29.35
C ASP A 22 -7.39 4.98 -28.23
N PHE A 23 -7.50 3.64 -28.19
CA PHE A 23 -8.28 2.95 -27.16
C PHE A 23 -7.51 2.76 -25.84
N ARG A 24 -6.21 3.02 -25.81
CA ARG A 24 -5.36 2.75 -24.62
C ARG A 24 -5.25 3.87 -23.60
N VAL A 25 -5.82 5.05 -23.87
CA VAL A 25 -5.56 6.23 -23.02
C VAL A 25 -6.73 6.61 -22.10
N ALA A 26 -7.88 5.98 -22.21
CA ALA A 26 -9.09 6.51 -21.58
C ALA A 26 -9.38 6.02 -20.16
N ASN A 27 -8.66 5.03 -19.58
CA ASN A 27 -8.96 4.50 -18.24
C ASN A 27 -7.72 4.09 -17.42
N ALA A 28 -6.60 4.77 -17.55
CA ALA A 28 -5.65 4.78 -16.46
C ALA A 28 -6.21 5.76 -15.42
N GLU A 29 -6.98 5.27 -14.44
CA GLU A 29 -7.17 6.01 -13.20
C GLU A 29 -5.76 6.36 -12.71
N GLU A 30 -5.42 7.64 -12.66
CA GLU A 30 -4.18 8.12 -12.06
C GLU A 30 -4.19 7.58 -10.63
N GLN A 31 -3.34 6.56 -10.38
CA GLN A 31 -3.14 6.08 -9.03
C GLN A 31 -2.57 7.24 -8.22
N PRO A 32 -3.08 7.48 -7.03
CA PRO A 32 -2.56 8.57 -6.20
C PRO A 32 -1.05 8.41 -6.02
N GLU A 33 -0.33 9.48 -6.28
CA GLU A 33 1.12 9.49 -6.17
C GLU A 33 1.53 9.63 -4.71
N PHE A 34 2.04 8.53 -4.13
CA PHE A 34 2.58 8.51 -2.78
C PHE A 34 4.09 8.74 -2.78
N SER A 35 4.60 9.36 -1.73
CA SER A 35 6.01 9.53 -1.50
C SER A 35 6.73 8.18 -1.37
N GLN A 36 7.98 8.14 -1.83
CA GLN A 36 8.83 6.96 -1.70
C GLN A 36 9.74 7.10 -0.46
N ALA A 37 9.84 6.02 0.32
CA ALA A 37 10.77 5.93 1.43
C ALA A 37 12.20 5.72 0.87
N LEU A 38 12.97 6.80 0.77
CA LEU A 38 14.34 6.79 0.25
C LEU A 38 15.36 6.89 1.39
N PRO A 39 16.59 6.35 1.21
CA PRO A 39 17.68 6.55 2.15
C PRO A 39 18.01 8.03 2.36
N GLY A 40 18.49 8.38 3.57
CA GLY A 40 18.93 9.75 3.89
C GLY A 40 17.87 10.61 4.59
N TYR A 41 16.73 10.03 4.97
CA TYR A 41 15.73 10.74 5.77
C TYR A 41 16.31 11.13 7.14
N THR A 42 16.07 12.36 7.54
CA THR A 42 16.47 12.87 8.87
C THR A 42 15.26 12.99 9.77
N TYR A 43 15.25 12.21 10.84
CA TYR A 43 14.13 12.19 11.80
C TYR A 43 13.97 13.53 12.52
N GLN A 44 12.73 13.96 12.66
CA GLN A 44 12.31 15.19 13.34
C GLN A 44 11.33 14.85 14.46
N PHE A 45 11.81 14.74 15.69
CA PHE A 45 10.95 14.49 16.85
C PHE A 45 10.39 15.78 17.43
N PRO A 46 9.12 15.81 17.90
CA PRO A 46 8.18 14.69 18.05
C PRO A 46 7.35 14.37 16.78
N ARG A 47 7.56 15.07 15.66
CA ARG A 47 6.77 14.93 14.44
C ARG A 47 6.71 13.48 13.94
N ASP A 48 7.82 12.79 13.94
CA ASP A 48 7.96 11.45 13.37
C ASP A 48 7.51 10.32 14.31
N PHE A 49 6.84 10.66 15.43
CA PHE A 49 6.02 9.71 16.19
C PHE A 49 4.59 9.57 15.64
N TYR A 50 4.18 10.47 14.75
CA TYR A 50 2.83 10.52 14.19
C TYR A 50 2.82 10.02 12.74
N SER A 51 1.61 9.92 12.15
CA SER A 51 1.44 9.48 10.78
C SER A 51 2.05 10.45 9.76
N HIS A 52 2.56 9.87 8.67
CA HIS A 52 3.05 10.55 7.48
C HIS A 52 2.10 10.25 6.33
N ASP A 53 1.10 11.10 6.15
CA ASP A 53 -0.02 10.87 5.24
C ASP A 53 0.37 10.86 3.75
N ASP A 54 1.56 11.36 3.43
CA ASP A 54 2.18 11.30 2.11
C ASP A 54 2.73 9.91 1.73
N PHE A 55 2.89 8.99 2.70
CA PHE A 55 3.26 7.61 2.41
C PHE A 55 2.03 6.70 2.35
N ARG A 56 2.08 5.71 1.46
CA ARG A 56 0.97 4.77 1.29
C ARG A 56 0.81 3.81 2.46
N ILE A 57 1.93 3.36 3.05
CA ILE A 57 1.95 2.37 4.13
C ILE A 57 2.89 2.86 5.22
N GLU A 58 2.45 2.78 6.47
CA GLU A 58 3.27 2.99 7.65
C GLU A 58 3.03 1.92 8.69
N TRP A 59 4.05 1.67 9.51
CA TRP A 59 4.01 0.68 10.57
C TRP A 59 4.65 1.24 11.84
N TRP A 60 4.04 0.91 12.98
CA TRP A 60 4.58 1.20 14.30
C TRP A 60 4.76 -0.11 15.06
N TYR A 61 5.98 -0.36 15.50
CA TYR A 61 6.35 -1.59 16.21
C TYR A 61 6.57 -1.34 17.68
N TYR A 62 6.00 -2.20 18.50
CA TYR A 62 6.28 -2.33 19.91
C TYR A 62 6.71 -3.76 20.16
N THR A 63 8.00 -3.97 20.46
CA THR A 63 8.57 -5.29 20.69
C THR A 63 9.36 -5.31 21.97
N GLY A 64 9.39 -6.45 22.63
CA GLY A 64 10.17 -6.57 23.87
C GLY A 64 10.03 -7.94 24.52
N ASN A 65 10.66 -8.04 25.67
CA ASN A 65 10.59 -9.20 26.54
C ASN A 65 9.75 -8.84 27.77
N LEU A 66 9.00 -9.81 28.23
CA LEU A 66 8.19 -9.73 29.45
C LEU A 66 8.58 -10.89 30.37
N GLU A 67 8.37 -10.70 31.66
CA GLU A 67 8.47 -11.75 32.66
C GLU A 67 7.16 -11.84 33.45
N GLU A 68 6.71 -13.05 33.71
CA GLU A 68 5.56 -13.26 34.58
C GLU A 68 5.91 -12.88 36.02
N VAL A 69 5.07 -12.11 36.67
CA VAL A 69 5.27 -11.66 38.04
C VAL A 69 5.18 -12.87 38.99
N GLY A 70 6.26 -13.12 39.71
CA GLY A 70 6.36 -14.19 40.73
C GLY A 70 6.99 -15.50 40.27
N THR A 71 7.09 -15.77 39.00
CA THR A 71 7.73 -16.98 38.44
C THR A 71 8.99 -16.66 37.64
N SER A 72 9.14 -15.44 37.17
CA SER A 72 10.18 -15.02 36.21
C SER A 72 10.12 -15.77 34.87
N ARG A 73 8.99 -16.40 34.53
CA ARG A 73 8.78 -17.06 33.24
C ARG A 73 8.89 -16.03 32.10
N PRO A 74 9.75 -16.27 31.10
CA PRO A 74 10.04 -15.30 30.05
C PRO A 74 9.04 -15.41 28.88
N PHE A 75 8.66 -14.26 28.34
CA PHE A 75 7.84 -14.12 27.14
C PHE A 75 8.47 -13.10 26.19
N GLY A 76 8.31 -13.34 24.88
CA GLY A 76 8.54 -12.33 23.87
C GLY A 76 7.21 -11.78 23.34
N TYR A 77 7.14 -10.49 23.05
CA TYR A 77 5.96 -9.92 22.39
C TYR A 77 6.32 -9.02 21.22
N GLN A 78 5.41 -8.96 20.27
CA GLN A 78 5.41 -7.95 19.21
C GLN A 78 3.98 -7.48 18.98
N LEU A 79 3.80 -6.15 19.00
CA LEU A 79 2.57 -5.49 18.60
C LEU A 79 2.91 -4.54 17.45
N THR A 80 2.25 -4.72 16.32
CA THR A 80 2.44 -3.91 15.12
C THR A 80 1.13 -3.27 14.73
N PHE A 81 1.12 -1.94 14.62
CA PHE A 81 0.03 -1.21 13.99
C PHE A 81 0.40 -0.90 12.54
N PHE A 82 -0.58 -1.01 11.67
CA PHE A 82 -0.45 -0.70 10.25
C PHE A 82 -1.41 0.42 9.88
N ARG A 83 -0.96 1.35 9.07
CA ARG A 83 -1.77 2.30 8.34
C ARG A 83 -1.60 2.07 6.84
N VAL A 84 -2.70 1.93 6.13
CA VAL A 84 -2.72 1.88 4.67
C VAL A 84 -3.57 3.03 4.16
N ALA A 85 -2.97 3.93 3.41
CA ALA A 85 -3.69 4.97 2.71
C ALA A 85 -4.31 4.37 1.43
N LEU A 86 -5.61 4.58 1.26
CA LEU A 86 -6.36 4.16 0.07
C LEU A 86 -6.28 5.20 -1.03
N ASP A 87 -6.04 6.45 -0.62
CA ASP A 87 -6.00 7.61 -1.50
C ASP A 87 -5.03 8.64 -0.92
N THR A 88 -4.46 9.50 -1.76
CA THR A 88 -3.75 10.68 -1.27
C THR A 88 -4.73 11.62 -0.58
N VAL A 89 -4.24 12.47 0.29
CA VAL A 89 -5.06 13.50 0.94
C VAL A 89 -5.66 14.39 -0.15
N ASP A 90 -6.84 14.01 -0.61
CA ASP A 90 -7.53 14.71 -1.67
C ASP A 90 -8.32 15.87 -1.06
N SER A 91 -7.98 17.05 -1.50
CA SER A 91 -8.70 18.29 -1.21
C SER A 91 -9.99 18.44 -2.03
N ASN A 92 -10.48 17.36 -2.68
CA ASN A 92 -11.71 17.43 -3.47
C ASN A 92 -12.92 17.78 -2.58
N PRO A 93 -13.50 18.98 -2.69
CA PRO A 93 -14.61 19.42 -1.87
C PRO A 93 -15.90 18.62 -2.10
N ASN A 94 -15.95 17.84 -3.19
CA ASN A 94 -17.09 17.00 -3.56
C ASN A 94 -16.94 15.54 -3.09
N SER A 95 -15.89 15.21 -2.31
CA SER A 95 -15.74 13.87 -1.75
C SER A 95 -16.87 13.55 -0.77
N SER A 96 -17.37 12.32 -0.82
CA SER A 96 -18.38 11.84 0.12
C SER A 96 -17.89 11.94 1.57
N LYS A 97 -18.76 12.35 2.49
CA LYS A 97 -18.46 12.33 3.94
C LYS A 97 -18.17 10.92 4.48
N TRP A 98 -18.48 9.89 3.71
CA TRP A 98 -18.25 8.48 4.01
C TRP A 98 -17.01 7.93 3.29
N LYS A 99 -16.23 8.77 2.62
CA LYS A 99 -14.98 8.34 1.97
C LYS A 99 -14.00 7.89 3.04
N VAL A 100 -13.56 6.65 2.94
CA VAL A 100 -12.49 6.09 3.79
C VAL A 100 -11.16 6.36 3.09
N SER A 101 -10.31 7.16 3.68
CA SER A 101 -8.98 7.49 3.15
C SER A 101 -7.87 6.59 3.70
N HIS A 102 -8.08 6.02 4.90
CA HIS A 102 -7.10 5.18 5.57
C HIS A 102 -7.75 3.94 6.18
N ILE A 103 -7.03 2.83 6.18
CA ILE A 103 -7.36 1.62 6.92
C ILE A 103 -6.29 1.42 7.99
N TYR A 104 -6.71 1.12 9.21
CA TYR A 104 -5.84 0.76 10.33
C TYR A 104 -6.16 -0.65 10.80
N PHE A 105 -5.14 -1.43 11.06
CA PHE A 105 -5.25 -2.75 11.67
C PHE A 105 -4.02 -3.03 12.51
N ALA A 106 -4.08 -4.05 13.36
CA ALA A 106 -2.97 -4.40 14.23
C ALA A 106 -2.81 -5.91 14.33
N HIS A 107 -1.56 -6.35 14.44
CA HIS A 107 -1.20 -7.72 14.73
C HIS A 107 -0.47 -7.76 16.08
N MET A 108 -0.82 -8.71 16.92
CA MET A 108 -0.12 -8.98 18.16
C MET A 108 0.35 -10.43 18.20
N THR A 109 1.56 -10.63 18.65
CA THR A 109 2.11 -11.98 18.92
C THR A 109 2.67 -12.04 20.33
N LEU A 110 2.53 -13.20 20.93
CA LEU A 110 3.14 -13.55 22.21
C LEU A 110 3.83 -14.92 22.09
N SER A 111 5.11 -14.95 22.39
CA SER A 111 5.90 -16.19 22.45
C SER A 111 6.13 -16.55 23.89
N ASP A 112 5.59 -17.67 24.32
CA ASP A 112 5.90 -18.31 25.59
C ASP A 112 7.17 -19.15 25.40
N ILE A 113 8.28 -18.68 25.95
CA ILE A 113 9.59 -19.30 25.68
C ILE A 113 9.74 -20.65 26.40
N GLU A 114 9.26 -20.77 27.63
CA GLU A 114 9.31 -22.02 28.39
C GLU A 114 8.27 -23.03 27.96
N GLY A 115 7.07 -22.54 27.59
CA GLY A 115 5.98 -23.38 27.11
C GLY A 115 6.14 -23.82 25.65
N GLU A 116 7.12 -23.26 24.93
CA GLU A 116 7.30 -23.47 23.48
C GLU A 116 6.01 -23.18 22.67
N GLU A 117 5.23 -22.19 23.13
CA GLU A 117 3.95 -21.81 22.51
C GLU A 117 4.05 -20.45 21.85
N PHE A 118 3.33 -20.30 20.72
CA PHE A 118 3.22 -19.05 19.99
C PHE A 118 1.75 -18.69 19.79
N HIS A 119 1.38 -17.52 20.26
CA HIS A 119 0.03 -16.98 20.15
C HIS A 119 0.02 -15.81 19.18
N TYR A 120 -0.99 -15.78 18.28
CA TYR A 120 -1.17 -14.75 17.28
C TYR A 120 -2.60 -14.20 17.34
N PHE A 121 -2.73 -12.89 17.21
CA PHE A 121 -4.00 -12.15 17.28
C PHE A 121 -4.04 -11.08 16.17
N GLU A 122 -5.18 -10.96 15.51
CA GLU A 122 -5.53 -9.90 14.55
C GLU A 122 -6.74 -9.10 15.03
#